data_fecb06f85ad2f8c44c729b66eb60d431
#
_entry.id   fecb06f85ad2f8c44c729b66eb60d431
#
_cell.length_a   1.000
_cell.length_b   1.000
_cell.length_c   1.000
_cell.angle_alpha   90.00
_cell.angle_beta   90.00
_cell.angle_gamma   90.00
#
_symmetry.space_group_name_H-M   'P 1'
#
loop_
_entity.id
_entity.type
_entity.pdbx_description
1 polymer ?
#
loop_
_entity_poly.entity_id
_entity_poly.type
_entity_poly.pdbx_seq_one_letter_code
_entity_poly.pdbx_strand_id
1 'polypeptide(L)'
;EFEPVSWGEALDEVCDKLKELQGKYGNDCVVISTGAEANFPWLAAVLGAQVDASSGIDVGIGNGLDPAIGFGGGYAMSTCEARDWVNSKLVLNVGSNFLESSLPNVRLFFEAKEAGTRMVTVDPHFSTTAGKSDQWVPITPGTDAAFFLGMASVILDEQLYDEDFVLNHTSLPFLVDVATGELVRDHAEDPFDAF
;
A
#
# COMPACT_ATOMS: atom_id res chain seq x y z
N GLU A 1 24.99 26.09 -15.15
CA GLU A 1 24.99 25.37 -16.42
C GLU A 1 25.56 23.96 -16.16
N PHE A 2 24.95 22.91 -16.70
CA PHE A 2 25.43 21.53 -16.49
C PHE A 2 26.49 21.23 -17.52
N GLU A 3 27.63 20.70 -17.06
CA GLU A 3 28.71 20.26 -17.91
C GLU A 3 28.87 18.73 -17.84
N PRO A 4 29.12 18.04 -18.95
CA PRO A 4 29.38 16.61 -18.94
C PRO A 4 30.75 16.32 -18.32
N VAL A 5 30.79 15.36 -17.40
CA VAL A 5 32.02 14.88 -16.76
C VAL A 5 32.21 13.38 -17.02
N SER A 6 33.43 12.91 -16.91
CA SER A 6 33.70 11.46 -16.99
C SER A 6 33.20 10.73 -15.74
N TRP A 7 32.96 9.42 -15.85
CA TRP A 7 32.59 8.59 -14.69
C TRP A 7 33.65 8.61 -13.58
N GLY A 8 34.95 8.65 -13.94
CA GLY A 8 36.03 8.73 -12.97
C GLY A 8 35.95 10.02 -12.15
N GLU A 9 35.84 11.16 -12.83
CA GLU A 9 35.70 12.47 -12.17
C GLU A 9 34.46 12.57 -11.28
N ALA A 10 33.31 12.08 -11.77
CA ALA A 10 32.06 12.08 -11.01
C ALA A 10 32.17 11.22 -9.74
N LEU A 11 32.74 10.04 -9.83
CA LEU A 11 32.92 9.14 -8.69
C LEU A 11 33.93 9.68 -7.68
N ASP A 12 35.03 10.25 -8.16
CA ASP A 12 36.03 10.86 -7.27
C ASP A 12 35.44 12.05 -6.51
N GLU A 13 34.71 12.92 -7.18
CA GLU A 13 34.03 14.06 -6.56
C GLU A 13 33.03 13.62 -5.48
N VAL A 14 32.18 12.62 -5.79
CA VAL A 14 31.20 12.07 -4.84
C VAL A 14 31.91 11.45 -3.64
N CYS A 15 32.96 10.63 -3.88
CA CYS A 15 33.71 9.98 -2.80
C CYS A 15 34.40 10.99 -1.90
N ASP A 16 35.03 12.01 -2.46
CA ASP A 16 35.72 13.03 -1.69
C ASP A 16 34.75 13.87 -0.88
N LYS A 17 33.59 14.19 -1.44
CA LYS A 17 32.52 14.89 -0.71
C LYS A 17 31.95 14.07 0.45
N LEU A 18 31.73 12.77 0.24
CA LEU A 18 31.30 11.85 1.30
C LEU A 18 32.31 11.79 2.44
N LYS A 19 33.62 11.63 2.13
CA LYS A 19 34.69 11.63 3.13
C LYS A 19 34.77 12.94 3.90
N GLU A 20 34.67 14.07 3.20
CA GLU A 20 34.65 15.40 3.85
C GLU A 20 33.50 15.50 4.86
N LEU A 21 32.28 15.16 4.43
CA LEU A 21 31.08 15.24 5.28
C LEU A 21 31.15 14.29 6.47
N GLN A 22 31.55 13.03 6.25
CA GLN A 22 31.70 12.05 7.31
C GLN A 22 32.80 12.45 8.30
N GLY A 23 33.92 13.03 7.81
CA GLY A 23 34.98 13.54 8.66
C GLY A 23 34.55 14.72 9.55
N LYS A 24 33.59 15.52 9.06
CA LYS A 24 33.10 16.72 9.77
C LYS A 24 31.93 16.42 10.72
N TYR A 25 31.02 15.56 10.32
CA TYR A 25 29.73 15.36 10.98
C TYR A 25 29.52 13.93 11.51
N GLY A 26 30.41 12.99 11.20
CA GLY A 26 30.24 11.57 11.49
C GLY A 26 29.45 10.84 10.41
N ASN A 27 29.38 9.52 10.52
CA ASN A 27 28.74 8.67 9.51
C ASN A 27 27.22 8.87 9.41
N ASP A 28 26.59 9.29 10.49
CA ASP A 28 25.14 9.53 10.58
C ASP A 28 24.65 10.68 9.70
N CYS A 29 25.58 11.49 9.15
CA CYS A 29 25.21 12.54 8.19
C CYS A 29 24.84 12.01 6.79
N VAL A 30 25.11 10.73 6.53
CA VAL A 30 24.78 10.08 5.26
C VAL A 30 23.56 9.20 5.45
N VAL A 31 22.51 9.46 4.68
CA VAL A 31 21.31 8.64 4.64
C VAL A 31 21.16 8.05 3.25
N ILE A 32 21.01 6.73 3.18
CA ILE A 32 20.71 6.02 1.95
C ILE A 32 19.22 5.73 1.95
N SER A 33 18.49 6.44 1.11
CA SER A 33 17.08 6.15 0.85
C SER A 33 16.99 5.02 -0.17
N THR A 34 16.55 3.88 0.30
CA THR A 34 16.31 2.72 -0.56
C THR A 34 14.81 2.59 -0.73
N GLY A 35 14.32 2.63 -1.96
CA GLY A 35 12.95 2.20 -2.23
C GLY A 35 12.73 0.75 -1.78
N ALA A 36 11.53 0.24 -1.90
CA ALA A 36 11.12 -1.10 -1.49
C ALA A 36 12.02 -2.24 -2.04
N GLU A 37 12.79 -1.97 -3.07
CA GLU A 37 13.70 -2.91 -3.73
C GLU A 37 15.16 -2.69 -3.32
N ALA A 38 15.40 -2.57 -2.03
CA ALA A 38 16.69 -2.21 -1.45
C ALA A 38 17.82 -3.19 -1.75
N ASN A 39 18.50 -3.00 -2.87
CA ASN A 39 19.76 -3.70 -3.17
C ASN A 39 20.99 -3.01 -2.54
N PHE A 40 20.81 -2.00 -1.67
CA PHE A 40 21.91 -1.20 -1.14
C PHE A 40 22.17 -1.26 0.37
N PRO A 41 21.64 -2.22 1.17
CA PRO A 41 22.00 -2.32 2.58
C PRO A 41 23.50 -2.52 2.78
N TRP A 42 24.16 -3.22 1.86
CA TRP A 42 25.61 -3.42 1.86
C TRP A 42 26.38 -2.10 1.70
N LEU A 43 25.90 -1.17 0.87
CA LEU A 43 26.53 0.14 0.68
C LEU A 43 26.39 0.99 1.94
N ALA A 44 25.21 0.98 2.57
CA ALA A 44 25.01 1.63 3.85
C ALA A 44 25.95 1.07 4.93
N ALA A 45 26.08 -0.25 5.00
CA ALA A 45 26.98 -0.90 5.95
C ALA A 45 28.45 -0.52 5.69
N VAL A 46 28.89 -0.48 4.43
CA VAL A 46 30.27 -0.09 4.07
C VAL A 46 30.54 1.38 4.40
N LEU A 47 29.58 2.26 4.18
CA LEU A 47 29.70 3.69 4.49
C LEU A 47 29.42 4.01 5.96
N GLY A 48 28.93 3.06 6.76
CA GLY A 48 28.41 3.34 8.10
C GLY A 48 27.21 4.30 8.11
N ALA A 49 26.48 4.37 6.99
CA ALA A 49 25.39 5.30 6.77
C ALA A 49 24.08 4.80 7.38
N GLN A 50 23.17 5.71 7.66
CA GLN A 50 21.79 5.36 8.02
C GLN A 50 21.00 4.89 6.80
N VAL A 51 20.11 3.92 7.00
CA VAL A 51 19.18 3.48 5.98
C VAL A 51 17.82 4.09 6.26
N ASP A 52 17.27 4.80 5.28
CA ASP A 52 15.88 5.23 5.35
C ASP A 52 14.96 4.06 4.97
N ALA A 53 14.23 3.56 5.95
CA ALA A 53 13.23 2.51 5.79
C ALA A 53 11.82 3.08 5.57
N SER A 54 11.71 4.24 4.93
CA SER A 54 10.42 4.93 4.71
C SER A 54 9.38 4.09 3.94
N SER A 55 9.84 3.14 3.13
CA SER A 55 8.95 2.13 2.54
C SER A 55 8.21 1.27 3.56
N GLY A 56 8.66 1.26 4.83
CA GLY A 56 8.04 0.51 5.91
C GLY A 56 6.62 0.96 6.25
N ILE A 57 6.28 2.22 6.02
CA ILE A 57 4.91 2.73 6.29
C ILE A 57 3.95 2.23 5.20
N ASP A 58 4.31 2.38 3.94
CA ASP A 58 3.52 1.95 2.78
C ASP A 58 3.34 0.42 2.77
N VAL A 59 4.45 -0.29 2.91
CA VAL A 59 4.46 -1.77 2.87
C VAL A 59 3.95 -2.36 4.17
N GLY A 60 4.13 -1.67 5.31
CA GLY A 60 3.67 -2.13 6.62
C GLY A 60 2.15 -2.30 6.70
N ILE A 61 1.38 -1.46 6.01
CA ILE A 61 -0.08 -1.58 5.91
C ILE A 61 -0.43 -2.82 5.08
N GLY A 62 0.26 -3.05 3.96
CA GLY A 62 0.11 -4.27 3.16
C GLY A 62 0.44 -5.53 3.95
N ASN A 63 1.50 -5.51 4.75
CA ASN A 63 1.88 -6.63 5.61
C ASN A 63 0.80 -6.99 6.65
N GLY A 64 0.02 -6.02 7.10
CA GLY A 64 -1.14 -6.28 7.97
C GLY A 64 -2.33 -6.89 7.23
N LEU A 65 -2.53 -6.52 5.97
CA LEU A 65 -3.60 -7.05 5.13
C LEU A 65 -3.31 -8.48 4.65
N ASP A 66 -2.06 -8.79 4.32
CA ASP A 66 -1.66 -10.10 3.81
C ASP A 66 -2.13 -11.29 4.67
N PRO A 67 -1.90 -11.31 6.01
CA PRO A 67 -2.44 -12.37 6.85
C PRO A 67 -3.97 -12.38 6.90
N ALA A 68 -4.61 -11.23 6.83
CA ALA A 68 -6.06 -11.10 6.92
C ALA A 68 -6.78 -11.68 5.71
N ILE A 69 -6.15 -11.64 4.53
CA ILE A 69 -6.73 -12.17 3.27
C ILE A 69 -6.06 -13.47 2.80
N GLY A 70 -5.15 -14.02 3.59
CA GLY A 70 -4.51 -15.31 3.31
C GLY A 70 -3.34 -15.26 2.32
N PHE A 71 -2.83 -14.08 1.99
CA PHE A 71 -1.60 -13.93 1.20
C PHE A 71 -0.39 -13.86 2.14
N GLY A 72 0.62 -14.65 1.89
CA GLY A 72 1.85 -14.62 2.67
C GLY A 72 3.00 -14.06 1.84
N GLY A 73 3.31 -12.79 1.98
CA GLY A 73 4.43 -12.31 1.21
C GLY A 73 4.79 -10.84 1.25
N GLY A 74 4.22 -10.05 2.12
CA GLY A 74 4.68 -8.67 2.38
C GLY A 74 4.58 -7.68 1.23
N TYR A 75 4.23 -8.12 0.03
CA TYR A 75 4.09 -7.33 -1.18
C TYR A 75 2.84 -7.69 -1.97
N ALA A 76 1.87 -8.38 -1.36
CA ALA A 76 0.61 -8.72 -2.03
C ALA A 76 -0.26 -7.46 -2.24
N MET A 77 0.30 -6.50 -2.94
CA MET A 77 -0.39 -5.25 -3.25
C MET A 77 -1.33 -5.38 -4.45
N SER A 78 -1.38 -6.55 -5.07
CA SER A 78 -2.22 -6.76 -6.24
C SER A 78 -2.74 -8.20 -6.28
N THR A 79 -4.02 -8.37 -6.00
CA THR A 79 -4.70 -9.65 -6.09
C THR A 79 -5.32 -9.90 -7.48
N CYS A 80 -5.42 -8.85 -8.29
CA CYS A 80 -5.93 -8.93 -9.67
C CYS A 80 -5.18 -7.96 -10.58
N GLU A 81 -5.19 -8.27 -11.88
CA GLU A 81 -4.64 -7.37 -12.89
C GLU A 81 -5.64 -6.25 -13.24
N ALA A 82 -5.13 -5.06 -13.53
CA ALA A 82 -5.96 -3.94 -13.99
C ALA A 82 -6.75 -4.26 -15.28
N ARG A 83 -6.31 -5.25 -16.04
CA ARG A 83 -7.05 -5.76 -17.23
C ARG A 83 -8.41 -6.34 -16.87
N ASP A 84 -8.56 -6.85 -15.65
CA ASP A 84 -9.82 -7.44 -15.19
C ASP A 84 -10.87 -6.38 -14.78
N TRP A 85 -10.48 -5.14 -14.68
CA TRP A 85 -11.41 -4.06 -14.34
C TRP A 85 -12.61 -3.92 -15.30
N VAL A 86 -12.45 -4.36 -16.55
CA VAL A 86 -13.55 -4.40 -17.53
C VAL A 86 -14.71 -5.31 -17.09
N ASN A 87 -14.45 -6.27 -16.20
CA ASN A 87 -15.44 -7.18 -15.64
C ASN A 87 -16.05 -6.66 -14.33
N SER A 88 -15.54 -5.56 -13.80
CA SER A 88 -16.03 -4.95 -12.57
C SER A 88 -17.22 -4.02 -12.83
N LYS A 89 -18.16 -3.95 -11.90
CA LYS A 89 -19.23 -2.93 -11.93
C LYS A 89 -18.77 -1.60 -11.35
N LEU A 90 -17.84 -1.66 -10.40
CA LEU A 90 -17.29 -0.52 -9.70
C LEU A 90 -15.80 -0.75 -9.45
N VAL A 91 -14.99 0.28 -9.70
CA VAL A 91 -13.62 0.41 -9.22
C VAL A 91 -13.54 1.61 -8.28
N LEU A 92 -13.10 1.36 -7.06
CA LEU A 92 -12.85 2.39 -6.06
C LEU A 92 -11.34 2.65 -6.01
N ASN A 93 -10.94 3.82 -6.50
CA ASN A 93 -9.57 4.28 -6.48
C ASN A 93 -9.37 5.19 -5.25
N VAL A 94 -8.51 4.80 -4.32
CA VAL A 94 -8.32 5.49 -3.05
C VAL A 94 -6.89 5.97 -2.90
N GLY A 95 -6.71 7.27 -2.72
CA GLY A 95 -5.41 7.90 -2.48
C GLY A 95 -4.39 7.72 -3.60
N SER A 96 -4.84 7.44 -4.82
CA SER A 96 -3.95 7.16 -5.95
C SER A 96 -4.26 8.03 -7.15
N ASN A 97 -3.24 8.74 -7.64
CA ASN A 97 -3.31 9.40 -8.94
C ASN A 97 -2.89 8.45 -10.06
N PHE A 98 -3.66 7.37 -10.23
CA PHE A 98 -3.38 6.24 -11.11
C PHE A 98 -3.02 6.65 -12.54
N LEU A 99 -3.69 7.66 -13.11
CA LEU A 99 -3.45 8.12 -14.47
C LEU A 99 -2.09 8.81 -14.67
N GLU A 100 -1.43 9.20 -13.59
CA GLU A 100 -0.08 9.79 -13.64
C GLU A 100 0.99 8.85 -13.06
N SER A 101 0.64 8.06 -12.04
CA SER A 101 1.59 7.17 -11.38
C SER A 101 1.73 5.80 -12.06
N SER A 102 0.73 5.37 -12.84
CA SER A 102 0.70 4.06 -13.51
C SER A 102 0.53 4.17 -15.02
N LEU A 103 1.38 4.95 -15.66
CA LEU A 103 1.29 5.28 -17.10
C LEU A 103 1.09 4.07 -18.03
N PRO A 104 1.77 2.91 -17.84
CA PRO A 104 1.52 1.74 -18.70
C PRO A 104 0.09 1.20 -18.65
N ASN A 105 -0.62 1.46 -17.56
CA ASN A 105 -1.97 0.94 -17.30
C ASN A 105 -3.09 1.97 -17.55
N VAL A 106 -2.76 3.20 -17.95
CA VAL A 106 -3.75 4.26 -18.22
C VAL A 106 -4.82 3.81 -19.20
N ARG A 107 -4.44 3.07 -20.23
CA ARG A 107 -5.35 2.53 -21.21
C ARG A 107 -6.44 1.66 -20.57
N LEU A 108 -6.06 0.82 -19.60
CA LEU A 108 -6.97 -0.12 -18.94
C LEU A 108 -8.05 0.60 -18.12
N PHE A 109 -7.73 1.77 -17.57
CA PHE A 109 -8.72 2.62 -16.91
C PHE A 109 -9.83 3.06 -17.86
N PHE A 110 -9.46 3.49 -19.06
CA PHE A 110 -10.45 3.94 -20.04
C PHE A 110 -11.21 2.77 -20.67
N GLU A 111 -10.54 1.66 -20.97
CA GLU A 111 -11.18 0.44 -21.47
C GLU A 111 -12.26 -0.06 -20.48
N ALA A 112 -11.97 -0.05 -19.18
CA ALA A 112 -12.94 -0.40 -18.15
C ALA A 112 -14.14 0.56 -18.14
N LYS A 113 -13.90 1.87 -18.24
CA LYS A 113 -15.00 2.85 -18.33
C LYS A 113 -15.86 2.65 -19.58
N GLU A 114 -15.23 2.39 -20.73
CA GLU A 114 -15.95 2.10 -21.98
C GLU A 114 -16.79 0.81 -21.89
N ALA A 115 -16.31 -0.17 -21.12
CA ALA A 115 -17.05 -1.39 -20.81
C ALA A 115 -18.21 -1.18 -19.82
N GLY A 116 -18.33 0.01 -19.23
CA GLY A 116 -19.41 0.37 -18.31
C GLY A 116 -19.04 0.27 -16.83
N THR A 117 -17.77 0.03 -16.50
CA THR A 117 -17.28 0.06 -15.11
C THR A 117 -17.35 1.48 -14.58
N ARG A 118 -18.03 1.68 -13.45
CA ARG A 118 -18.05 2.96 -12.75
C ARG A 118 -16.75 3.17 -11.99
N MET A 119 -16.13 4.33 -12.20
CA MET A 119 -14.89 4.74 -11.51
C MET A 119 -15.20 5.77 -10.44
N VAL A 120 -14.88 5.47 -9.19
CA VAL A 120 -14.99 6.42 -8.07
C VAL A 120 -13.61 6.66 -7.49
N THR A 121 -13.19 7.92 -7.40
CA THR A 121 -11.91 8.29 -6.78
C THR A 121 -12.16 8.99 -5.45
N VAL A 122 -11.57 8.43 -4.40
CA VAL A 122 -11.52 9.01 -3.05
C VAL A 122 -10.12 9.57 -2.85
N ASP A 123 -9.99 10.88 -2.81
CA ASP A 123 -8.69 11.54 -2.78
C ASP A 123 -8.85 12.94 -2.17
N PRO A 124 -7.97 13.38 -1.26
CA PRO A 124 -7.99 14.73 -0.73
C PRO A 124 -7.71 15.79 -1.81
N HIS A 125 -7.04 15.40 -2.89
CA HIS A 125 -6.71 16.25 -4.02
C HIS A 125 -7.55 15.89 -5.25
N PHE A 126 -8.05 16.92 -5.95
CA PHE A 126 -8.71 16.73 -7.25
C PHE A 126 -7.66 16.46 -8.34
N SER A 127 -7.17 15.23 -8.36
CA SER A 127 -6.13 14.76 -9.27
C SER A 127 -6.63 14.56 -10.70
N THR A 128 -5.71 14.30 -11.64
CA THR A 128 -6.07 13.89 -13.00
C THR A 128 -6.98 12.67 -13.02
N THR A 129 -6.73 11.70 -12.14
CA THR A 129 -7.57 10.52 -11.98
C THR A 129 -8.96 10.89 -11.47
N ALA A 130 -9.05 11.74 -10.47
CA ALA A 130 -10.33 12.23 -9.97
C ALA A 130 -11.13 12.95 -11.06
N GLY A 131 -10.48 13.77 -11.87
CA GLY A 131 -11.09 14.51 -12.99
C GLY A 131 -11.58 13.63 -14.14
N LYS A 132 -11.15 12.37 -14.22
CA LYS A 132 -11.58 11.39 -15.23
C LYS A 132 -12.50 10.30 -14.66
N SER A 133 -12.65 10.24 -13.36
CA SER A 133 -13.60 9.34 -12.69
C SER A 133 -15.03 9.83 -12.82
N ASP A 134 -15.99 8.94 -12.60
CA ASP A 134 -17.41 9.28 -12.64
C ASP A 134 -17.86 10.02 -11.38
N GLN A 135 -17.11 9.83 -10.30
CA GLN A 135 -17.33 10.54 -9.05
C GLN A 135 -16.00 10.74 -8.33
N TRP A 136 -15.80 11.93 -7.78
CA TRP A 136 -14.76 12.24 -6.83
C TRP A 136 -15.37 12.44 -5.44
N VAL A 137 -14.76 11.82 -4.45
CA VAL A 137 -15.11 11.95 -3.03
C VAL A 137 -13.91 12.59 -2.34
N PRO A 138 -14.00 13.89 -1.96
CA PRO A 138 -12.95 14.53 -1.18
C PRO A 138 -12.91 13.93 0.21
N ILE A 139 -11.71 13.53 0.65
CA ILE A 139 -11.48 12.97 1.97
C ILE A 139 -10.48 13.83 2.73
N THR A 140 -10.67 13.98 4.03
CA THR A 140 -9.65 14.60 4.88
C THR A 140 -8.50 13.62 5.09
N PRO A 141 -7.22 13.98 4.86
CA PRO A 141 -6.09 13.10 5.10
C PRO A 141 -6.13 12.49 6.51
N GLY A 142 -5.86 11.18 6.60
CA GLY A 142 -5.89 10.43 7.85
C GLY A 142 -7.27 9.97 8.32
N THR A 143 -8.33 10.16 7.51
CA THR A 143 -9.68 9.68 7.85
C THR A 143 -10.13 8.47 7.03
N ASP A 144 -9.22 7.81 6.32
CA ASP A 144 -9.50 6.63 5.48
C ASP A 144 -10.15 5.51 6.29
N ALA A 145 -9.65 5.24 7.49
CA ALA A 145 -10.23 4.23 8.37
C ALA A 145 -11.71 4.52 8.70
N ALA A 146 -12.05 5.77 8.99
CA ALA A 146 -13.43 6.17 9.27
C ALA A 146 -14.32 6.01 8.02
N PHE A 147 -13.80 6.32 6.83
CA PHE A 147 -14.49 6.12 5.56
C PHE A 147 -14.81 4.63 5.32
N PHE A 148 -13.81 3.76 5.44
CA PHE A 148 -14.01 2.32 5.23
C PHE A 148 -14.88 1.67 6.32
N LEU A 149 -14.73 2.08 7.58
CA LEU A 149 -15.62 1.62 8.65
C LEU A 149 -17.06 2.05 8.42
N GLY A 150 -17.27 3.26 7.89
CA GLY A 150 -18.60 3.72 7.48
C GLY A 150 -19.21 2.87 6.38
N MET A 151 -18.41 2.50 5.36
CA MET A 151 -18.86 1.57 4.31
C MET A 151 -19.18 0.19 4.90
N ALA A 152 -18.31 -0.35 5.77
CA ALA A 152 -18.53 -1.63 6.42
C ALA A 152 -19.81 -1.64 7.27
N SER A 153 -20.07 -0.56 8.01
CA SER A 153 -21.32 -0.42 8.79
C SER A 153 -22.56 -0.54 7.90
N VAL A 154 -22.59 0.17 6.78
CA VAL A 154 -23.71 0.08 5.83
C VAL A 154 -23.88 -1.32 5.27
N ILE A 155 -22.76 -1.98 4.88
CA ILE A 155 -22.78 -3.35 4.36
C ILE A 155 -23.36 -4.32 5.39
N LEU A 156 -22.99 -4.17 6.66
CA LEU A 156 -23.48 -5.04 7.74
C LEU A 156 -24.94 -4.72 8.10
N ASP A 157 -25.30 -3.45 8.25
CA ASP A 157 -26.65 -3.02 8.64
C ASP A 157 -27.69 -3.39 7.58
N GLU A 158 -27.33 -3.29 6.31
CA GLU A 158 -28.21 -3.62 5.18
C GLU A 158 -28.06 -5.06 4.69
N GLN A 159 -27.18 -5.88 5.33
CA GLN A 159 -26.92 -7.27 4.98
C GLN A 159 -26.49 -7.46 3.51
N LEU A 160 -25.64 -6.57 3.00
CA LEU A 160 -25.18 -6.57 1.60
C LEU A 160 -23.94 -7.46 1.37
N TYR A 161 -23.62 -8.33 2.30
CA TYR A 161 -22.49 -9.26 2.20
C TYR A 161 -22.95 -10.64 1.70
N ASP A 162 -22.02 -11.39 1.12
CA ASP A 162 -22.22 -12.81 0.78
C ASP A 162 -22.08 -13.64 2.05
N GLU A 163 -23.20 -14.17 2.56
CA GLU A 163 -23.25 -14.91 3.83
C GLU A 163 -22.40 -16.17 3.77
N ASP A 164 -22.43 -16.92 2.66
CA ASP A 164 -21.65 -18.14 2.51
C ASP A 164 -20.15 -17.86 2.51
N PHE A 165 -19.74 -16.81 1.80
CA PHE A 165 -18.35 -16.37 1.80
C PHE A 165 -17.90 -15.91 3.19
N VAL A 166 -18.72 -15.12 3.87
CA VAL A 166 -18.40 -14.60 5.21
C VAL A 166 -18.22 -15.74 6.20
N LEU A 167 -19.13 -16.72 6.21
CA LEU A 167 -19.11 -17.86 7.13
C LEU A 167 -17.90 -18.79 6.89
N ASN A 168 -17.56 -19.04 5.63
CA ASN A 168 -16.59 -20.08 5.30
C ASN A 168 -15.18 -19.56 4.99
N HIS A 169 -15.01 -18.25 4.75
CA HIS A 169 -13.76 -17.69 4.22
C HIS A 169 -13.26 -16.45 4.95
N THR A 170 -13.93 -16.02 6.02
CA THR A 170 -13.52 -14.84 6.79
C THR A 170 -13.53 -15.09 8.29
N SER A 171 -12.91 -14.20 9.05
CA SER A 171 -12.95 -14.20 10.50
C SER A 171 -14.15 -13.45 11.11
N LEU A 172 -15.02 -12.88 10.29
CA LEU A 172 -16.15 -12.06 10.76
C LEU A 172 -17.14 -12.81 11.66
N PRO A 173 -17.44 -14.11 11.47
CA PRO A 173 -18.35 -14.85 12.35
C PRO A 173 -17.79 -15.14 13.74
N PHE A 174 -16.50 -14.94 13.94
CA PHE A 174 -15.84 -15.33 15.18
C PHE A 174 -16.13 -14.35 16.31
N LEU A 175 -16.54 -14.88 17.44
CA LEU A 175 -16.76 -14.10 18.65
C LEU A 175 -15.44 -13.81 19.36
N VAL A 176 -15.26 -12.57 19.77
CA VAL A 176 -14.11 -12.13 20.56
C VAL A 176 -14.60 -11.71 21.93
N ASP A 177 -13.97 -12.23 22.99
CA ASP A 177 -14.20 -11.75 24.34
C ASP A 177 -13.65 -10.31 24.47
N VAL A 178 -14.51 -9.37 24.74
CA VAL A 178 -14.17 -7.94 24.83
C VAL A 178 -13.21 -7.63 25.97
N ALA A 179 -13.23 -8.46 27.05
CA ALA A 179 -12.37 -8.22 28.20
C ALA A 179 -10.95 -8.74 28.01
N THR A 180 -10.78 -9.84 27.29
CA THR A 180 -9.47 -10.49 27.07
C THR A 180 -8.89 -10.21 25.67
N GLY A 181 -9.74 -9.89 24.69
CA GLY A 181 -9.37 -9.78 23.28
C GLY A 181 -9.13 -11.12 22.59
N GLU A 182 -9.47 -12.23 23.26
CA GLU A 182 -9.28 -13.58 22.74
C GLU A 182 -10.52 -14.09 22.02
N LEU A 183 -10.32 -14.99 21.06
CA LEU A 183 -11.42 -15.67 20.38
C LEU A 183 -12.15 -16.60 21.36
N VAL A 184 -13.48 -16.52 21.38
CA VAL A 184 -14.32 -17.47 22.09
C VAL A 184 -14.29 -18.80 21.34
N ARG A 185 -13.87 -19.87 22.00
CA ARG A 185 -13.75 -21.21 21.44
C ARG A 185 -14.64 -22.22 22.20
N ASP A 186 -15.25 -23.10 21.47
CA ASP A 186 -16.10 -24.17 22.07
C ASP A 186 -15.25 -25.24 22.78
N HIS A 187 -14.05 -25.50 22.26
CA HIS A 187 -13.12 -26.51 22.82
C HIS A 187 -11.79 -25.83 23.15
N ALA A 188 -11.56 -25.62 24.45
CA ALA A 188 -10.36 -24.94 24.93
C ALA A 188 -9.05 -25.77 24.79
N GLU A 189 -9.15 -27.05 24.47
CA GLU A 189 -8.01 -27.97 24.48
C GLU A 189 -7.34 -28.14 23.12
N ASP A 190 -8.00 -27.83 22.00
CA ASP A 190 -7.41 -27.88 20.66
C ASP A 190 -7.26 -26.47 20.09
N PRO A 191 -6.03 -25.98 19.90
CA PRO A 191 -5.80 -24.65 19.31
C PRO A 191 -6.24 -24.57 17.83
N PHE A 192 -6.53 -25.69 17.18
CA PHE A 192 -6.98 -25.78 15.80
C PHE A 192 -8.44 -26.18 15.65
N ASP A 193 -9.08 -26.64 16.73
CA ASP A 193 -10.52 -26.94 16.77
C ASP A 193 -11.26 -25.66 17.11
N ALA A 194 -11.25 -24.77 16.17
CA ALA A 194 -11.66 -23.39 16.43
C ALA A 194 -13.13 -23.18 16.11
N PHE A 195 -13.98 -24.13 15.86
CA PHE A 195 -15.39 -23.77 15.49
C PHE A 195 -16.19 -25.02 15.18
#